data_bc77bf1da5ddfdc1442551db6ffc6778
#
_entry.id   bc77bf1da5ddfdc1442551db6ffc6778
#
_cell.length_a   1.000
_cell.length_b   1.000
_cell.length_c   1.000
_cell.angle_alpha   90.00
_cell.angle_beta   90.00
_cell.angle_gamma   90.00
#
_symmetry.space_group_name_H-M   'P 1'
#
loop_
_entity.id
_entity.type
_entity.pdbx_description
1 polymer ?
#
loop_
_entity_poly.entity_id
_entity_poly.type
_entity_poly.pdbx_seq_one_letter_code
_entity_poly.pdbx_strand_id
1 'polypeptide(L)'
;MKSFLAVVLILIFNVSNLTAEVKIGFVEVQKILKNAPQTVTANKKLEKEFTKRTAKLKQAVKVIQAKETKFRKDSMTMSDKDRAKVQKEVQALKIDAQRTEREVREDIDLRRREEIAKVQKLVNVAVENVAKEQGYD
;
A
#
# COMPACT_ATOMS: atom_id res chain seq x y z
N MET A 1 32.02 57.99 -41.96
CA MET A 1 30.75 57.28 -42.07
C MET A 1 30.89 55.76 -42.37
N LYS A 2 31.82 55.33 -43.17
CA LYS A 2 32.03 53.91 -43.52
C LYS A 2 32.54 53.05 -42.33
N SER A 3 33.31 53.61 -41.43
CA SER A 3 33.83 52.88 -40.25
C SER A 3 32.77 52.69 -39.12
N PHE A 4 31.77 53.57 -39.03
CA PHE A 4 30.70 53.47 -38.05
C PHE A 4 29.71 52.37 -38.43
N LEU A 5 29.50 52.12 -39.72
CA LEU A 5 28.62 51.06 -40.19
C LEU A 5 29.20 49.65 -39.95
N ALA A 6 30.53 49.52 -39.98
CA ALA A 6 31.21 48.25 -39.71
C ALA A 6 31.15 47.84 -38.22
N VAL A 7 31.19 48.79 -37.30
CA VAL A 7 31.08 48.49 -35.87
C VAL A 7 29.66 48.09 -35.45
N VAL A 8 28.64 48.66 -36.09
CA VAL A 8 27.23 48.29 -35.82
C VAL A 8 26.92 46.87 -36.37
N LEU A 9 27.54 46.45 -37.48
CA LEU A 9 27.33 45.16 -38.06
C LEU A 9 27.96 44.01 -37.24
N ILE A 10 29.03 44.29 -36.46
CA ILE A 10 29.70 43.29 -35.58
C ILE A 10 28.90 43.05 -34.30
N LEU A 11 28.13 44.05 -33.83
CA LEU A 11 27.31 43.94 -32.62
C LEU A 11 26.04 43.07 -32.79
N ILE A 12 25.59 42.85 -34.01
CA ILE A 12 24.35 42.10 -34.33
C ILE A 12 24.62 40.58 -34.42
N PHE A 13 25.89 40.14 -34.49
CA PHE A 13 26.22 38.72 -34.73
C PHE A 13 26.44 37.90 -33.44
N ASN A 14 26.28 38.50 -32.25
CA ASN A 14 26.35 37.76 -30.98
C ASN A 14 24.97 37.42 -30.40
N VAL A 15 23.98 37.08 -31.23
CA VAL A 15 22.80 36.35 -30.75
C VAL A 15 23.23 34.89 -30.58
N SER A 16 23.91 34.63 -29.49
CA SER A 16 24.11 33.24 -29.03
C SER A 16 22.74 32.59 -28.95
N ASN A 17 22.51 31.59 -29.79
CA ASN A 17 21.35 30.70 -29.66
C ASN A 17 21.42 30.10 -28.26
N LEU A 18 20.73 30.70 -27.28
CA LEU A 18 20.39 30.05 -26.02
C LEU A 18 19.35 28.99 -26.37
N THR A 19 19.78 27.87 -26.97
CA THR A 19 19.00 26.66 -26.98
C THR A 19 19.02 26.18 -25.53
N ALA A 20 17.95 26.43 -24.79
CA ALA A 20 17.73 25.77 -23.53
C ALA A 20 17.67 24.27 -23.83
N GLU A 21 18.72 23.55 -23.46
CA GLU A 21 18.76 22.09 -23.59
C GLU A 21 17.79 21.51 -22.58
N VAL A 22 16.65 21.02 -23.07
CA VAL A 22 15.62 20.37 -22.23
C VAL A 22 16.21 19.06 -21.71
N LYS A 23 16.42 18.98 -20.41
CA LYS A 23 16.97 17.79 -19.76
C LYS A 23 15.84 16.91 -19.22
N ILE A 24 15.54 15.82 -19.91
CA ILE A 24 14.48 14.88 -19.55
C ILE A 24 15.05 13.70 -18.77
N GLY A 25 14.39 13.34 -17.67
CA GLY A 25 14.70 12.16 -16.85
C GLY A 25 13.50 11.24 -16.71
N PHE A 26 13.77 9.95 -16.48
CA PHE A 26 12.74 8.96 -16.20
C PHE A 26 12.90 8.39 -14.79
N VAL A 27 11.78 8.25 -14.07
CA VAL A 27 11.76 7.71 -12.71
C VAL A 27 10.86 6.49 -12.63
N GLU A 28 11.42 5.35 -12.22
CA GLU A 28 10.66 4.13 -11.96
C GLU A 28 10.02 4.18 -10.56
N VAL A 29 8.96 4.96 -10.40
CA VAL A 29 8.27 5.17 -9.11
C VAL A 29 7.90 3.85 -8.42
N GLN A 30 7.43 2.85 -9.17
CA GLN A 30 7.06 1.54 -8.62
C GLN A 30 8.25 0.81 -8.00
N LYS A 31 9.43 0.91 -8.61
CA LYS A 31 10.67 0.31 -8.08
C LYS A 31 11.12 1.00 -6.80
N ILE A 32 11.01 2.32 -6.76
CA ILE A 32 11.29 3.11 -5.55
C ILE A 32 10.32 2.72 -4.43
N LEU A 33 9.01 2.74 -4.70
CA LEU A 33 7.98 2.38 -3.72
C LEU A 33 8.19 0.98 -3.14
N LYS A 34 8.59 0.01 -3.97
CA LYS A 34 8.83 -1.37 -3.55
C LYS A 34 10.05 -1.49 -2.61
N ASN A 35 11.11 -0.70 -2.86
CA ASN A 35 12.40 -0.84 -2.19
C ASN A 35 12.65 0.23 -1.11
N ALA A 36 11.76 1.23 -1.00
CA ALA A 36 11.93 2.31 -0.04
C ALA A 36 11.92 1.80 1.41
N PRO A 37 12.85 2.21 2.28
CA PRO A 37 12.85 1.87 3.70
C PRO A 37 11.54 2.24 4.40
N GLN A 38 10.89 3.29 3.94
CA GLN A 38 9.59 3.76 4.41
C GLN A 38 8.48 2.71 4.17
N THR A 39 8.53 2.02 3.03
CA THR A 39 7.60 0.93 2.71
C THR A 39 7.78 -0.25 3.67
N VAL A 40 9.04 -0.61 3.96
CA VAL A 40 9.34 -1.67 4.94
C VAL A 40 8.81 -1.29 6.32
N THR A 41 9.02 -0.04 6.73
CA THR A 41 8.53 0.48 8.01
C THR A 41 7.00 0.49 8.08
N ALA A 42 6.34 0.92 7.01
CA ALA A 42 4.88 0.90 6.89
C ALA A 42 4.32 -0.52 7.01
N ASN A 43 4.93 -1.49 6.32
CA ASN A 43 4.51 -2.90 6.41
C ASN A 43 4.67 -3.46 7.83
N LYS A 44 5.79 -3.21 8.50
CA LYS A 44 6.00 -3.62 9.90
C LYS A 44 4.99 -2.99 10.86
N LYS A 45 4.61 -1.74 10.63
CA LYS A 45 3.59 -1.04 11.42
C LYS A 45 2.23 -1.70 11.24
N LEU A 46 1.83 -2.00 10.00
CA LEU A 46 0.59 -2.70 9.70
C LEU A 46 0.57 -4.10 10.32
N GLU A 47 1.65 -4.86 10.19
CA GLU A 47 1.76 -6.17 10.82
C GLU A 47 1.54 -6.10 12.33
N LYS A 48 2.19 -5.17 13.03
CA LYS A 48 2.00 -4.93 14.46
C LYS A 48 0.56 -4.56 14.81
N GLU A 49 -0.04 -3.64 14.04
CA GLU A 49 -1.41 -3.15 14.25
C GLU A 49 -2.43 -4.30 14.18
N PHE A 50 -2.25 -5.21 13.21
CA PHE A 50 -3.21 -6.28 12.95
C PHE A 50 -2.89 -7.62 13.61
N THR A 51 -1.69 -7.79 14.22
CA THR A 51 -1.27 -9.06 14.85
C THR A 51 -2.30 -9.59 15.85
N LYS A 52 -2.82 -8.75 16.75
CA LYS A 52 -3.80 -9.18 17.78
C LYS A 52 -5.13 -9.60 17.15
N ARG A 53 -5.61 -8.86 16.13
CA ARG A 53 -6.89 -9.18 15.46
C ARG A 53 -6.78 -10.47 14.68
N THR A 54 -5.69 -10.68 13.96
CA THR A 54 -5.40 -11.91 13.21
C THR A 54 -5.25 -13.11 14.14
N ALA A 55 -4.60 -12.95 15.30
CA ALA A 55 -4.49 -14.00 16.30
C ALA A 55 -5.86 -14.40 16.88
N LYS A 56 -6.73 -13.44 17.18
CA LYS A 56 -8.11 -13.70 17.62
C LYS A 56 -8.90 -14.47 16.58
N LEU A 57 -8.79 -14.08 15.30
CA LEU A 57 -9.46 -14.79 14.21
C LEU A 57 -8.97 -16.24 14.08
N LYS A 58 -7.65 -16.45 14.12
CA LYS A 58 -7.08 -17.81 14.13
C LYS A 58 -7.58 -18.64 15.30
N GLN A 59 -7.73 -18.06 16.48
CA GLN A 59 -8.26 -18.75 17.65
C GLN A 59 -9.76 -19.10 17.47
N ALA A 60 -10.56 -18.18 16.94
CA ALA A 60 -11.97 -18.45 16.64
C ALA A 60 -12.13 -19.61 15.65
N VAL A 61 -11.32 -19.65 14.59
CA VAL A 61 -11.31 -20.77 13.63
C VAL A 61 -10.96 -22.10 14.31
N LYS A 62 -9.96 -22.12 15.21
CA LYS A 62 -9.62 -23.33 15.98
C LYS A 62 -10.77 -23.80 16.87
N VAL A 63 -11.48 -22.88 17.53
CA VAL A 63 -12.64 -23.22 18.36
C VAL A 63 -13.76 -23.81 17.51
N ILE A 64 -14.03 -23.25 16.34
CA ILE A 64 -15.04 -23.78 15.40
C ILE A 64 -14.67 -25.21 14.99
N GLN A 65 -13.43 -25.45 14.55
CA GLN A 65 -12.94 -26.77 14.15
C GLN A 65 -13.04 -27.80 15.28
N ALA A 66 -12.69 -27.40 16.51
CA ALA A 66 -12.81 -28.28 17.67
C ALA A 66 -14.28 -28.66 17.96
N LYS A 67 -15.19 -27.67 17.90
CA LYS A 67 -16.64 -27.90 18.09
C LYS A 67 -17.22 -28.81 17.00
N GLU A 68 -16.85 -28.58 15.73
CA GLU A 68 -17.27 -29.45 14.63
C GLU A 68 -16.77 -30.89 14.77
N THR A 69 -15.50 -31.04 15.18
CA THR A 69 -14.90 -32.36 15.39
C THR A 69 -15.60 -33.10 16.53
N LYS A 70 -15.86 -32.37 17.64
CA LYS A 70 -16.63 -32.96 18.76
C LYS A 70 -18.04 -33.30 18.35
N PHE A 71 -18.74 -32.41 17.66
CA PHE A 71 -20.08 -32.64 17.17
C PHE A 71 -20.16 -33.91 16.26
N ARG A 72 -19.22 -34.09 15.34
CA ARG A 72 -19.17 -35.29 14.48
C ARG A 72 -19.02 -36.58 15.28
N LYS A 73 -18.24 -36.54 16.37
CA LYS A 73 -18.06 -37.74 17.24
C LYS A 73 -19.30 -38.05 18.05
N ASP A 74 -19.91 -37.01 18.62
CA ASP A 74 -20.96 -37.18 19.64
C ASP A 74 -22.38 -37.15 19.03
N SER A 75 -22.54 -36.76 17.76
CA SER A 75 -23.85 -36.56 17.12
C SER A 75 -24.78 -37.79 17.12
N MET A 76 -24.20 -38.98 17.06
CA MET A 76 -24.99 -40.21 17.06
C MET A 76 -25.62 -40.52 18.44
N THR A 77 -25.05 -40.02 19.53
CA THR A 77 -25.52 -40.23 20.91
C THR A 77 -26.31 -39.05 21.47
N MET A 78 -26.38 -37.93 20.71
CA MET A 78 -27.08 -36.74 21.13
C MET A 78 -28.57 -36.80 20.87
N SER A 79 -29.37 -36.13 21.72
CA SER A 79 -30.80 -35.90 21.43
C SER A 79 -30.94 -34.98 20.19
N ASP A 80 -32.07 -35.07 19.48
CA ASP A 80 -32.33 -34.20 18.32
C ASP A 80 -32.30 -32.68 18.71
N LYS A 81 -32.80 -32.37 19.90
CA LYS A 81 -32.77 -31.02 20.45
C LYS A 81 -31.33 -30.50 20.66
N ASP A 82 -30.49 -31.32 21.27
CA ASP A 82 -29.10 -30.95 21.52
C ASP A 82 -28.29 -30.85 20.22
N ARG A 83 -28.55 -31.75 19.27
CA ARG A 83 -27.96 -31.75 17.94
C ARG A 83 -28.27 -30.43 17.20
N ALA A 84 -29.56 -30.05 17.17
CA ALA A 84 -30.00 -28.82 16.56
C ALA A 84 -29.38 -27.57 17.23
N LYS A 85 -29.25 -27.59 18.56
CA LYS A 85 -28.62 -26.49 19.34
C LYS A 85 -27.15 -26.33 18.95
N VAL A 86 -26.37 -27.43 18.93
CA VAL A 86 -24.93 -27.38 18.59
C VAL A 86 -24.73 -26.94 17.13
N GLN A 87 -25.55 -27.46 16.20
CA GLN A 87 -25.51 -27.04 14.79
C GLN A 87 -25.72 -25.52 14.66
N LYS A 88 -26.74 -24.99 15.33
CA LYS A 88 -27.03 -23.56 15.31
C LYS A 88 -25.88 -22.74 15.90
N GLU A 89 -25.27 -23.20 17.00
CA GLU A 89 -24.14 -22.54 17.63
C GLU A 89 -22.91 -22.52 16.70
N VAL A 90 -22.56 -23.66 16.10
CA VAL A 90 -21.44 -23.74 15.14
C VAL A 90 -21.68 -22.83 13.95
N GLN A 91 -22.90 -22.81 13.41
CA GLN A 91 -23.25 -21.94 12.29
C GLN A 91 -23.11 -20.46 12.66
N ALA A 92 -23.58 -20.05 13.85
CA ALA A 92 -23.43 -18.68 14.31
C ALA A 92 -21.96 -18.29 14.46
N LEU A 93 -21.12 -19.16 15.02
CA LEU A 93 -19.68 -18.92 15.15
C LEU A 93 -18.99 -18.80 13.79
N LYS A 94 -19.39 -19.61 12.79
CA LYS A 94 -18.86 -19.51 11.42
C LYS A 94 -19.19 -18.17 10.79
N ILE A 95 -20.45 -17.75 10.89
CA ILE A 95 -20.89 -16.46 10.34
C ILE A 95 -20.12 -15.31 10.99
N ASP A 96 -19.94 -15.33 12.30
CA ASP A 96 -19.19 -14.31 13.03
C ASP A 96 -17.70 -14.29 12.64
N ALA A 97 -17.08 -15.45 12.51
CA ALA A 97 -15.70 -15.57 12.06
C ALA A 97 -15.51 -15.03 10.61
N GLN A 98 -16.43 -15.39 9.71
CA GLN A 98 -16.41 -14.88 8.32
C GLN A 98 -16.59 -13.35 8.25
N ARG A 99 -17.49 -12.81 9.08
CA ARG A 99 -17.66 -11.36 9.18
C ARG A 99 -16.39 -10.71 9.68
N THR A 100 -15.83 -11.20 10.78
CA THR A 100 -14.59 -10.67 11.35
C THR A 100 -13.41 -10.77 10.38
N GLU A 101 -13.30 -11.88 9.63
CA GLU A 101 -12.26 -12.04 8.59
C GLU A 101 -12.38 -10.95 7.52
N ARG A 102 -13.60 -10.70 7.03
CA ARG A 102 -13.85 -9.67 6.02
C ARG A 102 -13.50 -8.28 6.56
N GLU A 103 -13.98 -7.93 7.74
CA GLU A 103 -13.67 -6.64 8.39
C GLU A 103 -12.16 -6.44 8.58
N VAL A 104 -11.44 -7.46 9.05
CA VAL A 104 -9.98 -7.39 9.20
C VAL A 104 -9.29 -7.19 7.86
N ARG A 105 -9.74 -7.89 6.82
CA ARG A 105 -9.16 -7.77 5.46
C ARG A 105 -9.40 -6.38 4.87
N GLU A 106 -10.62 -5.88 4.96
CA GLU A 106 -10.99 -4.53 4.48
C GLU A 106 -10.18 -3.45 5.19
N ASP A 107 -10.05 -3.54 6.51
CA ASP A 107 -9.25 -2.61 7.30
C ASP A 107 -7.75 -2.66 6.94
N ILE A 108 -7.18 -3.86 6.75
CA ILE A 108 -5.79 -4.02 6.29
C ILE A 108 -5.59 -3.35 4.93
N ASP A 109 -6.50 -3.57 3.99
CA ASP A 109 -6.41 -3.01 2.65
C ASP A 109 -6.56 -1.48 2.66
N LEU A 110 -7.45 -0.95 3.49
CA LEU A 110 -7.60 0.49 3.68
C LEU A 110 -6.32 1.10 4.26
N ARG A 111 -5.83 0.54 5.37
CA ARG A 111 -4.62 1.04 6.03
C ARG A 111 -3.38 0.91 5.15
N ARG A 112 -3.29 -0.16 4.35
CA ARG A 112 -2.20 -0.31 3.38
C ARG A 112 -2.23 0.80 2.33
N ARG A 113 -3.39 1.11 1.76
CA ARG A 113 -3.54 2.22 0.80
C ARG A 113 -3.13 3.56 1.41
N GLU A 114 -3.54 3.84 2.64
CA GLU A 114 -3.16 5.06 3.35
C GLU A 114 -1.63 5.18 3.56
N GLU A 115 -0.99 4.09 4.01
CA GLU A 115 0.47 4.11 4.22
C GLU A 115 1.24 4.20 2.89
N ILE A 116 0.79 3.52 1.83
CA ILE A 116 1.39 3.65 0.48
C ILE A 116 1.25 5.08 -0.04
N ALA A 117 0.08 5.71 0.13
CA ALA A 117 -0.14 7.09 -0.30
C ALA A 117 0.83 8.07 0.40
N LYS A 118 1.12 7.86 1.70
CA LYS A 118 2.12 8.65 2.42
C LYS A 118 3.52 8.47 1.84
N VAL A 119 3.93 7.23 1.56
CA VAL A 119 5.23 6.95 0.95
C VAL A 119 5.32 7.56 -0.44
N GLN A 120 4.26 7.45 -1.24
CA GLN A 120 4.21 8.03 -2.59
C GLN A 120 4.39 9.56 -2.56
N LYS A 121 3.75 10.24 -1.59
CA LYS A 121 3.94 11.68 -1.39
C LYS A 121 5.41 12.03 -1.10
N LEU A 122 6.08 11.26 -0.24
CA LEU A 122 7.49 11.46 0.06
C LEU A 122 8.39 11.21 -1.17
N VAL A 123 8.08 10.19 -1.97
CA VAL A 123 8.81 9.89 -3.21
C VAL A 123 8.64 11.03 -4.21
N ASN A 124 7.43 11.56 -4.39
CA ASN A 124 7.19 12.69 -5.30
C ASN A 124 8.01 13.91 -4.90
N VAL A 125 8.02 14.26 -3.60
CA VAL A 125 8.84 15.37 -3.10
C VAL A 125 10.34 15.15 -3.36
N ALA A 126 10.81 13.92 -3.14
CA ALA A 126 12.22 13.59 -3.39
C ALA A 126 12.57 13.70 -4.89
N VAL A 127 11.70 13.23 -5.77
CA VAL A 127 11.87 13.32 -7.23
C VAL A 127 11.90 14.78 -7.67
N GLU A 128 10.97 15.62 -7.19
CA GLU A 128 10.94 17.05 -7.50
C GLU A 128 12.23 17.76 -7.03
N ASN A 129 12.73 17.44 -5.85
CA ASN A 129 13.97 18.01 -5.35
C ASN A 129 15.15 17.62 -6.22
N VAL A 130 15.30 16.34 -6.57
CA VAL A 130 16.37 15.87 -7.45
C VAL A 130 16.25 16.50 -8.83
N ALA A 131 15.03 16.62 -9.38
CA ALA A 131 14.81 17.29 -10.67
C ALA A 131 15.30 18.74 -10.64
N LYS A 132 14.91 19.49 -9.61
CA LYS A 132 15.35 20.89 -9.43
C LYS A 132 16.86 21.02 -9.24
N GLU A 133 17.46 20.18 -8.39
CA GLU A 133 18.90 20.23 -8.10
C GLU A 133 19.75 19.88 -9.33
N GLN A 134 19.25 19.00 -10.17
CA GLN A 134 19.97 18.50 -11.34
C GLN A 134 19.56 19.17 -12.66
N GLY A 135 18.63 20.14 -12.62
CA GLY A 135 18.18 20.88 -13.80
C GLY A 135 17.42 19.99 -14.80
N TYR A 136 16.57 19.08 -14.31
CA TYR A 136 15.58 18.39 -15.14
C TYR A 136 14.31 19.27 -15.23
N ASP A 137 13.71 19.24 -16.43
CA ASP A 137 12.45 19.92 -16.74
C ASP A 137 11.23 18.99 -16.54
#